data_14ad15b1e6825d3e9715b8354efd58c0
#
_entry.id   14ad15b1e6825d3e9715b8354efd58c0
#
_cell.length_a   1.000
_cell.length_b   1.000
_cell.length_c   1.000
_cell.angle_alpha   90.00
_cell.angle_beta   90.00
_cell.angle_gamma   90.00
#
_symmetry.space_group_name_H-M   'P 1'
#
loop_
_entity.id
_entity.type
_entity.pdbx_description
1 polymer ?
#
loop_
_entity_poly.entity_id
_entity_poly.type
_entity_poly.pdbx_seq_one_letter_code
_entity_poly.pdbx_strand_id
1 'polypeptide(L)'
;MFFYTVMKTPIVYLLFMIVLYLSCSPRPQSPADIHTDLSNNKILQLSELFDRIRYIPLETPDTALIANVQSVTYHNGRYYLIAENTLYVFNRHGQYLSQHNNRGRGANEYSSIFKVKSSIGDSVIYVSGDNGKGHIVMAYDKNGNYLKTLIQNRSFNMEFNVLENGIIISDGRTVSLYDKQGKLENE
;
A
#
# COMPACT_ATOMS: atom_id res chain seq x y z
N MET A 1 -16.98 -54.74 -45.41
CA MET A 1 -16.05 -53.77 -44.76
C MET A 1 -16.75 -52.47 -44.36
N PHE A 2 -18.02 -52.54 -43.96
CA PHE A 2 -18.87 -51.33 -43.65
C PHE A 2 -19.44 -51.33 -42.23
N PHE A 3 -19.21 -52.32 -41.42
CA PHE A 3 -19.80 -52.43 -40.06
C PHE A 3 -18.90 -51.92 -38.94
N TYR A 4 -17.64 -51.59 -39.19
CA TYR A 4 -16.69 -51.15 -38.15
C TYR A 4 -16.68 -49.63 -37.88
N THR A 5 -17.29 -48.85 -38.76
CA THR A 5 -17.23 -47.37 -38.67
C THR A 5 -18.38 -46.77 -37.84
N VAL A 6 -19.48 -47.49 -37.68
CA VAL A 6 -20.70 -46.98 -37.01
C VAL A 6 -20.63 -47.12 -35.46
N MET A 7 -19.78 -48.02 -34.96
CA MET A 7 -19.69 -48.27 -33.50
C MET A 7 -18.74 -47.36 -32.76
N LYS A 8 -17.90 -46.58 -33.43
CA LYS A 8 -16.92 -45.67 -32.76
C LYS A 8 -17.50 -44.28 -32.42
N THR A 9 -18.52 -43.83 -33.12
CA THR A 9 -19.11 -42.52 -32.92
C THR A 9 -19.81 -42.32 -31.57
N PRO A 10 -20.62 -43.25 -31.04
CA PRO A 10 -21.31 -43.04 -29.77
C PRO A 10 -20.34 -43.01 -28.58
N ILE A 11 -19.24 -43.77 -28.64
CA ILE A 11 -18.21 -43.78 -27.55
C ILE A 11 -17.47 -42.45 -27.50
N VAL A 12 -17.16 -41.85 -28.63
CA VAL A 12 -16.51 -40.53 -28.71
C VAL A 12 -17.43 -39.44 -28.16
N TYR A 13 -18.71 -39.47 -28.46
CA TYR A 13 -19.71 -38.55 -27.91
C TYR A 13 -19.89 -38.73 -26.41
N LEU A 14 -19.88 -39.95 -25.91
CA LEU A 14 -19.97 -40.25 -24.49
C LEU A 14 -18.73 -39.72 -23.72
N LEU A 15 -17.55 -39.94 -24.26
CA LEU A 15 -16.30 -39.41 -23.72
C LEU A 15 -16.26 -37.86 -23.71
N PHE A 16 -16.75 -37.23 -24.77
CA PHE A 16 -16.84 -35.77 -24.87
C PHE A 16 -17.81 -35.17 -23.84
N MET A 17 -18.96 -35.84 -23.64
CA MET A 17 -19.91 -35.48 -22.58
C MET A 17 -19.34 -35.62 -21.19
N ILE A 18 -18.56 -36.66 -20.92
CA ILE A 18 -17.89 -36.86 -19.60
C ILE A 18 -16.86 -35.74 -19.32
N VAL A 19 -16.12 -35.33 -20.34
CA VAL A 19 -15.13 -34.22 -20.20
C VAL A 19 -15.84 -32.88 -19.92
N LEU A 20 -17.00 -32.64 -20.49
CA LEU A 20 -17.81 -31.45 -20.22
C LEU A 20 -18.37 -31.43 -18.78
N TYR A 21 -18.72 -32.58 -18.21
CA TYR A 21 -19.18 -32.64 -16.83
C TYR A 21 -18.05 -32.52 -15.80
N LEU A 22 -16.82 -32.85 -16.17
CA LEU A 22 -15.63 -32.67 -15.29
C LEU A 22 -15.09 -31.24 -15.28
N SER A 23 -15.57 -30.37 -16.15
CA SER A 23 -15.20 -28.93 -16.21
C SER A 23 -16.01 -28.08 -15.22
N CYS A 24 -16.30 -28.64 -14.04
CA CYS A 24 -16.87 -27.86 -12.94
C CYS A 24 -15.74 -27.06 -12.30
N SER A 25 -15.52 -25.82 -12.75
CA SER A 25 -14.63 -24.88 -12.10
C SER A 25 -15.11 -24.66 -10.67
N PRO A 26 -14.24 -24.73 -9.64
CA PRO A 26 -14.62 -24.37 -8.30
C PRO A 26 -15.14 -22.93 -8.32
N ARG A 27 -16.35 -22.72 -7.81
CA ARG A 27 -16.89 -21.37 -7.60
C ARG A 27 -15.87 -20.58 -6.78
N PRO A 28 -15.53 -19.34 -7.17
CA PRO A 28 -14.77 -18.48 -6.30
C PRO A 28 -15.50 -18.42 -4.96
N GLN A 29 -14.80 -18.75 -3.90
CA GLN A 29 -15.35 -18.61 -2.54
C GLN A 29 -15.77 -17.16 -2.39
N SER A 30 -17.01 -16.92 -2.01
CA SER A 30 -17.45 -15.58 -1.66
C SER A 30 -16.53 -15.05 -0.54
N PRO A 31 -16.19 -13.75 -0.56
CA PRO A 31 -15.41 -13.17 0.51
C PRO A 31 -16.08 -13.54 1.84
N ALA A 32 -15.27 -13.97 2.80
CA ALA A 32 -15.78 -14.34 4.12
C ALA A 32 -16.60 -13.18 4.67
N ASP A 33 -17.87 -13.43 4.97
CA ASP A 33 -18.72 -12.47 5.65
C ASP A 33 -18.13 -12.22 7.05
N ILE A 34 -17.56 -11.06 7.26
CA ILE A 34 -17.06 -10.64 8.57
C ILE A 34 -18.26 -10.15 9.35
N HIS A 35 -18.84 -11.02 10.16
CA HIS A 35 -19.85 -10.64 11.14
C HIS A 35 -19.15 -10.04 12.37
N THR A 36 -19.22 -8.71 12.50
CA THR A 36 -18.83 -8.03 13.72
C THR A 36 -20.03 -7.95 14.65
N ASP A 37 -19.95 -8.67 15.77
CA ASP A 37 -20.93 -8.54 16.86
C ASP A 37 -20.60 -7.27 17.66
N LEU A 38 -21.36 -6.19 17.38
CA LEU A 38 -21.23 -4.91 18.07
C LEU A 38 -21.95 -4.87 19.42
N SER A 39 -22.61 -5.95 19.83
CA SER A 39 -23.37 -6.00 21.10
C SER A 39 -22.46 -6.12 22.33
N ASN A 40 -21.20 -6.51 22.14
CA ASN A 40 -20.23 -6.74 23.18
C ASN A 40 -19.10 -5.69 23.16
N ASN A 41 -19.46 -4.44 23.43
CA ASN A 41 -18.48 -3.33 23.53
C ASN A 41 -17.60 -3.50 24.78
N LYS A 42 -16.56 -4.32 24.67
CA LYS A 42 -15.51 -4.41 25.70
C LYS A 42 -14.54 -3.25 25.51
N ILE A 43 -14.38 -2.44 26.55
CA ILE A 43 -13.28 -1.45 26.59
C ILE A 43 -11.99 -2.24 26.79
N LEU A 44 -11.19 -2.36 25.73
CA LEU A 44 -9.86 -2.97 25.81
C LEU A 44 -8.88 -1.98 26.44
N GLN A 45 -8.19 -2.40 27.47
CA GLN A 45 -7.09 -1.63 28.03
C GLN A 45 -5.83 -1.85 27.19
N LEU A 46 -4.99 -0.82 27.03
CA LEU A 46 -3.73 -0.92 26.29
C LEU A 46 -2.82 -2.04 26.81
N SER A 47 -2.87 -2.33 28.11
CA SER A 47 -2.13 -3.43 28.73
C SER A 47 -2.61 -4.83 28.32
N GLU A 48 -3.83 -4.98 27.80
CA GLU A 48 -4.33 -6.24 27.24
C GLU A 48 -3.81 -6.49 25.81
N LEU A 49 -3.41 -5.42 25.12
CA LEU A 49 -2.94 -5.46 23.72
C LEU A 49 -1.42 -5.45 23.59
N PHE A 50 -0.72 -4.85 24.56
CA PHE A 50 0.72 -4.63 24.47
C PHE A 50 1.41 -4.97 25.79
N ASP A 51 2.48 -5.74 25.70
CA ASP A 51 3.32 -6.09 26.87
C ASP A 51 4.17 -4.92 27.36
N ARG A 52 4.47 -3.97 26.47
CA ARG A 52 5.33 -2.83 26.79
C ARG A 52 5.00 -1.60 25.95
N ILE A 53 4.95 -0.45 26.62
CA ILE A 53 4.90 0.87 25.98
C ILE A 53 6.24 1.56 26.19
N ARG A 54 6.81 2.11 25.15
CA ARG A 54 8.03 2.89 25.18
C ARG A 54 7.82 4.27 24.56
N TYR A 55 8.18 5.31 25.30
CA TYR A 55 8.20 6.68 24.79
C TYR A 55 9.59 6.97 24.19
N ILE A 56 9.61 7.53 23.00
CA ILE A 56 10.82 7.92 22.30
C ILE A 56 10.74 9.42 22.06
N PRO A 57 11.46 10.24 22.84
CA PRO A 57 11.53 11.67 22.59
C PRO A 57 12.23 11.91 21.25
N LEU A 58 11.67 12.79 20.45
CA LEU A 58 12.32 13.23 19.21
C LEU A 58 13.16 14.46 19.50
N GLU A 59 14.38 14.44 18.99
CA GLU A 59 15.27 15.58 19.00
C GLU A 59 14.68 16.68 18.09
N THR A 60 14.53 17.89 18.61
CA THR A 60 13.99 19.05 17.90
C THR A 60 15.03 20.16 17.84
N PRO A 61 16.01 20.09 16.90
CA PRO A 61 16.92 21.19 16.69
C PRO A 61 16.19 22.43 16.19
N ASP A 62 16.76 23.63 16.40
CA ASP A 62 16.13 24.90 15.99
C ASP A 62 15.72 24.94 14.51
N THR A 63 16.40 24.15 13.68
CA THR A 63 16.11 24.01 12.24
C THR A 63 14.98 23.02 11.92
N ALA A 64 14.47 22.27 12.92
CA ALA A 64 13.49 21.22 12.73
C ALA A 64 12.39 21.25 13.80
N LEU A 65 11.73 22.41 13.94
CA LEU A 65 10.56 22.54 14.80
C LEU A 65 9.38 21.83 14.16
N ILE A 66 8.87 20.80 14.84
CA ILE A 66 7.76 19.98 14.36
C ILE A 66 6.50 20.36 15.12
N ALA A 67 5.48 20.86 14.42
CA ALA A 67 4.21 21.22 15.04
C ALA A 67 3.12 20.17 14.81
N ASN A 68 2.70 19.95 13.57
CA ASN A 68 1.60 19.06 13.22
C ASN A 68 2.09 17.81 12.52
N VAL A 69 2.19 16.68 13.23
CA VAL A 69 2.54 15.40 12.64
C VAL A 69 1.33 14.81 11.93
N GLN A 70 1.41 14.68 10.62
CA GLN A 70 0.35 14.14 9.76
C GLN A 70 0.48 12.63 9.57
N SER A 71 1.70 12.13 9.51
CA SER A 71 1.98 10.72 9.28
C SER A 71 3.32 10.33 9.89
N VAL A 72 3.38 9.10 10.39
CA VAL A 72 4.61 8.49 10.89
C VAL A 72 4.71 7.04 10.43
N THR A 73 5.92 6.62 10.10
CA THR A 73 6.24 5.20 9.90
C THR A 73 7.60 4.87 10.49
N TYR A 74 7.74 3.65 11.00
CA TYR A 74 9.02 3.12 11.44
C TYR A 74 9.50 2.07 10.45
N HIS A 75 10.72 2.19 9.96
CA HIS A 75 11.29 1.28 9.00
C HIS A 75 12.81 1.19 9.13
N ASN A 76 13.34 -0.02 9.20
CA ASN A 76 14.79 -0.29 9.22
C ASN A 76 15.57 0.57 10.25
N GLY A 77 15.04 0.68 11.47
CA GLY A 77 15.72 1.42 12.55
C GLY A 77 15.57 2.93 12.47
N ARG A 78 14.65 3.45 11.67
CA ARG A 78 14.40 4.89 11.51
C ARG A 78 12.92 5.22 11.59
N TYR A 79 12.64 6.41 12.11
CA TYR A 79 11.32 7.03 12.06
C TYR A 79 11.30 8.04 10.91
N TYR A 80 10.24 7.99 10.12
CA TYR A 80 9.96 8.93 9.06
C TYR A 80 8.65 9.62 9.40
N LEU A 81 8.68 10.93 9.49
CA LEU A 81 7.54 11.76 9.85
C LEU A 81 7.23 12.73 8.73
N ILE A 82 5.96 12.94 8.46
CA ILE A 82 5.49 14.07 7.66
C ILE A 82 4.86 15.08 8.59
N ALA A 83 5.39 16.29 8.57
CA ALA A 83 4.84 17.45 9.24
C ALA A 83 5.06 18.67 8.34
N GLU A 84 4.04 19.51 8.18
CA GLU A 84 4.11 20.80 7.47
C GLU A 84 4.75 20.69 6.07
N ASN A 85 4.37 19.67 5.29
CA ASN A 85 4.91 19.37 3.97
C ASN A 85 6.41 19.04 3.93
N THR A 86 6.97 18.63 5.06
CA THR A 86 8.37 18.24 5.18
C THR A 86 8.45 16.79 5.64
N LEU A 87 9.35 16.03 5.03
CA LEU A 87 9.71 14.69 5.46
C LEU A 87 10.90 14.78 6.42
N TYR A 88 10.70 14.39 7.66
CA TYR A 88 11.75 14.32 8.69
C TYR A 88 12.18 12.88 8.89
N VAL A 89 13.48 12.68 9.10
CA VAL A 89 14.08 11.37 9.35
C VAL A 89 14.80 11.38 10.69
N PHE A 90 14.48 10.40 11.55
CA PHE A 90 15.11 10.19 12.84
C PHE A 90 15.64 8.77 12.95
N ASN A 91 16.65 8.56 13.76
CA ASN A 91 17.10 7.23 14.08
C ASN A 91 16.18 6.54 15.10
N ARG A 92 16.45 5.27 15.42
CA ARG A 92 15.67 4.46 16.39
C ARG A 92 15.62 5.03 17.82
N HIS A 93 16.48 5.96 18.14
CA HIS A 93 16.55 6.62 19.46
C HIS A 93 15.88 7.99 19.46
N GLY A 94 15.30 8.42 18.34
CA GLY A 94 14.66 9.72 18.17
C GLY A 94 15.63 10.86 17.86
N GLN A 95 16.90 10.58 17.57
CA GLN A 95 17.87 11.61 17.19
C GLN A 95 17.61 12.04 15.75
N TYR A 96 17.62 13.33 15.50
CA TYR A 96 17.43 13.94 14.20
C TYR A 96 18.54 13.54 13.22
N LEU A 97 18.16 13.16 12.01
CA LEU A 97 19.10 12.79 10.94
C LEU A 97 19.04 13.78 9.77
N SER A 98 17.83 14.04 9.26
CA SER A 98 17.65 14.93 8.12
C SER A 98 16.21 15.39 7.98
N GLN A 99 16.01 16.44 7.17
CA GLN A 99 14.71 16.87 6.69
C GLN A 99 14.75 17.15 5.18
N HIS A 100 13.64 16.88 4.50
CA HIS A 100 13.53 17.05 3.06
C HIS A 100 12.23 17.79 2.74
N ASN A 101 12.35 18.96 2.14
CA ASN A 101 11.24 19.78 1.72
C ASN A 101 11.45 20.20 0.26
N ASN A 102 10.80 19.46 -0.66
CA ASN A 102 10.86 19.73 -2.10
C ASN A 102 9.54 20.34 -2.58
N ARG A 103 8.98 21.26 -1.79
CA ARG A 103 7.74 21.95 -2.15
C ARG A 103 7.98 22.90 -3.31
N GLY A 104 7.21 22.75 -4.39
CA GLY A 104 7.30 23.60 -5.59
C GLY A 104 6.40 23.12 -6.71
N ARG A 105 6.73 23.51 -7.95
CA ARG A 105 5.97 23.18 -9.17
C ARG A 105 6.81 22.50 -10.25
N GLY A 106 8.04 22.14 -9.94
CA GLY A 106 8.96 21.44 -10.84
C GLY A 106 8.60 19.97 -11.02
N ALA A 107 9.35 19.28 -11.87
CA ALA A 107 9.09 17.89 -12.25
C ALA A 107 9.18 16.91 -11.08
N ASN A 108 10.03 17.18 -10.08
CA ASN A 108 10.28 16.33 -8.92
C ASN A 108 9.82 16.99 -7.62
N GLU A 109 8.96 18.00 -7.73
CA GLU A 109 8.44 18.78 -6.63
C GLU A 109 6.98 18.43 -6.36
N TYR A 110 6.53 18.77 -5.16
CA TYR A 110 5.15 18.57 -4.74
C TYR A 110 4.56 19.87 -4.19
N SER A 111 3.25 20.00 -4.28
CA SER A 111 2.50 21.08 -3.60
C SER A 111 2.30 20.74 -2.13
N SER A 112 2.01 19.46 -1.85
CA SER A 112 1.77 18.93 -0.51
C SER A 112 2.15 17.47 -0.42
N ILE A 113 2.54 17.01 0.79
CA ILE A 113 2.71 15.60 1.12
C ILE A 113 1.86 15.25 2.36
N PHE A 114 1.31 14.02 2.39
CA PHE A 114 0.29 13.66 3.37
C PHE A 114 0.65 12.43 4.20
N LYS A 115 1.18 11.38 3.55
CA LYS A 115 1.43 10.09 4.20
C LYS A 115 2.77 9.51 3.81
N VAL A 116 3.42 8.90 4.78
CA VAL A 116 4.62 8.08 4.58
C VAL A 116 4.32 6.64 4.97
N LYS A 117 4.72 5.71 4.14
CA LYS A 117 4.55 4.27 4.31
C LYS A 117 5.82 3.53 3.93
N SER A 118 5.94 2.31 4.42
CA SER A 118 7.01 1.38 4.06
C SER A 118 6.46 -0.04 3.96
N SER A 119 7.19 -0.92 3.30
CA SER A 119 6.91 -2.35 3.28
C SER A 119 8.07 -3.12 3.88
N ILE A 120 7.76 -4.26 4.48
CA ILE A 120 8.77 -5.17 5.02
C ILE A 120 9.66 -5.65 3.87
N GLY A 121 10.98 -5.61 4.08
CA GLY A 121 11.96 -6.03 3.07
C GLY A 121 12.38 -4.95 2.06
N ASP A 122 11.65 -3.85 1.94
CA ASP A 122 12.04 -2.76 1.05
C ASP A 122 13.21 -1.94 1.64
N SER A 123 14.05 -1.41 0.76
CA SER A 123 15.05 -0.39 1.10
C SER A 123 14.53 1.03 0.90
N VAL A 124 13.28 1.18 0.51
CA VAL A 124 12.63 2.40 0.03
C VAL A 124 11.46 2.74 0.94
N ILE A 125 11.22 4.01 1.15
CA ILE A 125 9.98 4.51 1.74
C ILE A 125 9.13 5.20 0.67
N TYR A 126 7.84 5.19 0.86
CA TYR A 126 6.85 5.71 -0.08
C TYR A 126 6.14 6.89 0.55
N VAL A 127 6.08 8.00 -0.18
CA VAL A 127 5.43 9.23 0.27
C VAL A 127 4.32 9.57 -0.70
N SER A 128 3.11 9.74 -0.20
CA SER A 128 2.00 10.25 -1.00
C SER A 128 1.83 11.74 -0.82
N GLY A 129 1.42 12.39 -1.89
CA GLY A 129 1.21 13.82 -1.93
C GLY A 129 0.43 14.28 -3.14
N ASP A 130 0.52 15.55 -3.43
CA ASP A 130 -0.09 16.25 -4.54
C ASP A 130 0.95 17.16 -5.23
N ASN A 131 0.93 17.26 -6.55
CA ASN A 131 1.83 18.13 -7.32
C ASN A 131 1.09 19.26 -8.06
N GLY A 132 -0.17 19.55 -7.69
CA GLY A 132 -1.02 20.53 -8.35
C GLY A 132 -1.67 20.02 -9.66
N LYS A 133 -1.32 18.79 -10.10
CA LYS A 133 -1.93 18.11 -11.27
C LYS A 133 -2.68 16.85 -10.86
N GLY A 134 -2.58 16.45 -9.60
CA GLY A 134 -3.21 15.29 -9.01
C GLY A 134 -2.36 14.63 -7.95
N HIS A 135 -2.86 13.51 -7.47
CA HIS A 135 -2.22 12.70 -6.45
C HIS A 135 -0.96 12.01 -7.01
N ILE A 136 0.09 12.00 -6.22
CA ILE A 136 1.36 11.34 -6.55
C ILE A 136 1.79 10.40 -5.43
N VAL A 137 2.48 9.32 -5.81
CA VAL A 137 3.24 8.47 -4.89
C VAL A 137 4.69 8.49 -5.32
N MET A 138 5.55 8.87 -4.42
CA MET A 138 6.98 9.05 -4.62
C MET A 138 7.77 8.03 -3.79
N ALA A 139 8.89 7.58 -4.33
CA ALA A 139 9.86 6.74 -3.64
C ALA A 139 11.04 7.58 -3.15
N TYR A 140 11.46 7.30 -1.92
CA TYR A 140 12.61 7.91 -1.28
C TYR A 140 13.55 6.82 -0.75
N ASP A 141 14.84 7.10 -0.68
CA ASP A 141 15.80 6.22 -0.04
C ASP A 141 15.68 6.24 1.50
N LYS A 142 16.47 5.41 2.17
CA LYS A 142 16.50 5.34 3.64
C LYS A 142 16.94 6.64 4.32
N ASN A 143 17.60 7.56 3.61
CA ASN A 143 18.04 8.85 4.14
C ASN A 143 17.01 9.95 3.90
N GLY A 144 15.91 9.64 3.18
CA GLY A 144 14.89 10.60 2.81
C GLY A 144 15.18 11.36 1.51
N ASN A 145 16.18 10.93 0.72
CA ASN A 145 16.43 11.53 -0.58
C ASN A 145 15.42 11.01 -1.61
N TYR A 146 14.86 11.92 -2.39
CA TYR A 146 13.95 11.59 -3.48
C TYR A 146 14.65 10.71 -4.53
N LEU A 147 13.97 9.64 -4.94
CA LEU A 147 14.44 8.75 -6.00
C LEU A 147 13.66 8.96 -7.28
N LYS A 148 12.33 8.82 -7.21
CA LYS A 148 11.43 8.97 -8.37
C LYS A 148 9.98 9.10 -7.95
N THR A 149 9.15 9.63 -8.84
CA THR A 149 7.69 9.50 -8.77
C THR A 149 7.29 8.17 -9.42
N LEU A 150 6.56 7.35 -8.68
CA LEU A 150 6.09 6.03 -9.12
C LEU A 150 4.74 6.12 -9.80
N ILE A 151 3.82 6.83 -9.17
CA ILE A 151 2.42 6.89 -9.58
C ILE A 151 2.00 8.36 -9.62
N GLN A 152 1.28 8.73 -10.67
CA GLN A 152 0.59 9.99 -10.79
C GLN A 152 -0.84 9.73 -11.29
N ASN A 153 -1.82 10.13 -10.48
CA ASN A 153 -3.22 10.00 -10.79
C ASN A 153 -3.88 11.38 -10.74
N ARG A 154 -4.82 11.66 -11.65
CA ARG A 154 -5.53 12.95 -11.70
C ARG A 154 -6.57 13.12 -10.58
N SER A 155 -6.94 12.05 -9.90
CA SER A 155 -7.85 12.11 -8.76
C SER A 155 -7.13 12.69 -7.55
N PHE A 156 -7.88 13.41 -6.70
CA PHE A 156 -7.45 13.94 -5.41
C PHE A 156 -8.10 13.10 -4.29
N ASN A 157 -7.64 13.24 -3.07
CA ASN A 157 -8.17 12.53 -1.89
C ASN A 157 -8.05 11.00 -1.99
N MET A 158 -6.87 10.53 -2.34
CA MET A 158 -6.61 9.10 -2.43
C MET A 158 -5.97 8.57 -1.15
N GLU A 159 -6.46 7.43 -0.70
CA GLU A 159 -5.80 6.61 0.30
C GLU A 159 -4.80 5.68 -0.39
N PHE A 160 -3.61 5.52 0.18
CA PHE A 160 -2.66 4.55 -0.32
C PHE A 160 -2.12 3.66 0.80
N ASN A 161 -1.79 2.45 0.43
CA ASN A 161 -1.10 1.50 1.29
C ASN A 161 -0.05 0.73 0.50
N VAL A 162 1.00 0.30 1.19
CA VAL A 162 2.10 -0.43 0.59
C VAL A 162 2.05 -1.86 1.07
N LEU A 163 1.97 -2.78 0.13
CA LEU A 163 2.01 -4.22 0.35
C LEU A 163 3.43 -4.75 0.12
N GLU A 164 3.64 -6.01 0.45
CA GLU A 164 4.90 -6.69 0.16
C GLU A 164 5.23 -6.65 -1.35
N ASN A 165 4.25 -6.89 -2.21
CA ASN A 165 4.43 -7.01 -3.66
C ASN A 165 3.87 -5.84 -4.47
N GLY A 166 3.31 -4.79 -3.85
CA GLY A 166 2.67 -3.72 -4.62
C GLY A 166 2.24 -2.52 -3.80
N ILE A 167 1.52 -1.64 -4.46
CA ILE A 167 0.94 -0.43 -3.88
C ILE A 167 -0.55 -0.41 -4.21
N ILE A 168 -1.39 -0.31 -3.19
CA ILE A 168 -2.83 -0.12 -3.36
C ILE A 168 -3.16 1.36 -3.22
N ILE A 169 -3.97 1.85 -4.14
CA ILE A 169 -4.54 3.19 -4.09
C ILE A 169 -6.06 3.07 -4.18
N SER A 170 -6.77 3.82 -3.34
CA SER A 170 -8.23 3.90 -3.37
C SER A 170 -8.68 5.36 -3.34
N ASP A 171 -9.63 5.71 -4.20
CA ASP A 171 -10.30 7.01 -4.20
C ASP A 171 -11.69 6.97 -3.53
N GLY A 172 -12.00 5.85 -2.86
CA GLY A 172 -13.29 5.61 -2.22
C GLY A 172 -14.35 5.01 -3.16
N ARG A 173 -14.07 4.89 -4.46
CA ARG A 173 -14.96 4.26 -5.47
C ARG A 173 -14.26 3.09 -6.15
N THR A 174 -13.02 3.27 -6.50
CA THR A 174 -12.17 2.25 -7.13
C THR A 174 -10.98 1.92 -6.26
N VAL A 175 -10.45 0.72 -6.44
CA VAL A 175 -9.23 0.25 -5.79
C VAL A 175 -8.29 -0.21 -6.89
N SER A 176 -7.20 0.53 -7.07
CA SER A 176 -6.19 0.23 -8.08
C SER A 176 -4.97 -0.41 -7.43
N LEU A 177 -4.48 -1.50 -8.02
CA LEU A 177 -3.27 -2.20 -7.61
C LEU A 177 -2.13 -1.87 -8.59
N TYR A 178 -1.02 -1.44 -8.05
CA TYR A 178 0.20 -1.13 -8.80
C TYR A 178 1.34 -2.03 -8.30
N ASP A 179 2.26 -2.38 -9.20
CA ASP A 179 3.52 -2.99 -8.80
C ASP A 179 4.45 -1.99 -8.08
N LYS A 180 5.58 -2.46 -7.56
CA LYS A 180 6.59 -1.61 -6.87
C LYS A 180 7.30 -0.63 -7.81
N GLN A 181 7.13 -0.75 -9.11
CA GLN A 181 7.63 0.15 -10.14
C GLN A 181 6.62 1.24 -10.51
N GLY A 182 5.38 1.13 -10.03
CA GLY A 182 4.28 2.06 -10.28
C GLY A 182 3.49 1.73 -11.54
N LYS A 183 3.59 0.52 -12.06
CA LYS A 183 2.78 0.04 -13.18
C LYS A 183 1.45 -0.50 -12.66
N LEU A 184 0.34 -0.06 -13.25
CA LEU A 184 -0.99 -0.57 -12.91
C LEU A 184 -1.11 -2.05 -13.29
N GLU A 185 -1.52 -2.87 -12.34
CA GLU A 185 -1.76 -4.31 -12.52
C GLU A 185 -3.26 -4.63 -12.60
N ASN A 186 -4.07 -3.95 -11.79
CA ASN A 186 -5.51 -4.16 -11.72
C ASN A 186 -6.25 -2.93 -11.20
N GLU A 187 -7.52 -2.78 -11.62
CA GLU A 187 -8.42 -1.70 -11.21
C GLU A 187 -9.82 -2.24 -10.93
#